data_86a40ae7dc8b6304fd15e0140d92a3ac
#
_entry.id   86a40ae7dc8b6304fd15e0140d92a3ac
#
_cell.length_a   1.000
_cell.length_b   1.000
_cell.length_c   1.000
_cell.angle_alpha   90.00
_cell.angle_beta   90.00
_cell.angle_gamma   90.00
#
_symmetry.space_group_name_H-M   'P 1'
#
loop_
_entity.id
_entity.type
_entity.pdbx_description
1 polymer ?
#
loop_
_entity_poly.entity_id
_entity_poly.type
_entity_poly.pdbx_seq_one_letter_code
_entity_poly.pdbx_strand_id
1 'polypeptide(L)'
;QFSKYANVFFLFIGCIQQIPGVSPTNRWTTLVPLGIVLLVAAAKEIAEDWRRYTSDMEMNARLVPVLVHDTWVPRAWRDVCVGDIVRVSRDEFFPADLVLLSSSEPEGLAYVETANLDGETNLKVKQALPATAPLTSAASVAALRGELTCEAPNNSLYTFDGTLQLPGHPPRPVGPDQLLLRGAQLRNAPWLYGLVVFTGNDTKLLQNATKTPIKRTRVEKHVNSLILSLFVLLLALSLISSIGSQIYLGSAPAYLMTQLDTRSGARQFVESVLTFIILYNSLIPISLIVSMDVVKLQLANLINSDLDLYYEPQDTPALCRRSNLVEDLGQID
;
A
#
# COMPACT_ATOMS: atom_id res chain seq x y z
N GLN A 1 9.71 -3.07 -9.83
CA GLN A 1 11.19 -3.17 -9.93
C GLN A 1 11.74 -2.45 -11.19
N PHE A 2 11.15 -2.65 -12.38
CA PHE A 2 11.59 -1.99 -13.62
C PHE A 2 11.13 -0.51 -13.77
N SER A 3 10.54 0.08 -12.76
CA SER A 3 10.34 1.53 -12.70
C SER A 3 11.62 2.30 -12.33
N LYS A 4 12.65 1.61 -11.81
CA LYS A 4 13.99 2.14 -11.58
C LYS A 4 14.79 2.07 -12.90
N TYR A 5 15.24 3.19 -13.41
CA TYR A 5 15.97 3.29 -14.69
C TYR A 5 17.25 2.46 -14.70
N ALA A 6 17.90 2.32 -13.54
CA ALA A 6 19.08 1.47 -13.41
C ALA A 6 18.81 -0.01 -13.74
N ASN A 7 17.71 -0.58 -13.25
CA ASN A 7 17.38 -1.98 -13.51
C ASN A 7 17.10 -2.21 -14.99
N VAL A 8 16.45 -1.25 -15.66
CA VAL A 8 16.22 -1.29 -17.11
C VAL A 8 17.54 -1.21 -17.87
N PHE A 9 18.44 -0.31 -17.44
CA PHE A 9 19.77 -0.19 -18.04
C PHE A 9 20.58 -1.49 -17.93
N PHE A 10 20.69 -2.08 -16.73
CA PHE A 10 21.44 -3.32 -16.56
C PHE A 10 20.81 -4.51 -17.27
N LEU A 11 19.48 -4.56 -17.37
CA LEU A 11 18.81 -5.55 -18.22
C LEU A 11 19.20 -5.38 -19.71
N PHE A 12 19.19 -4.15 -20.20
CA PHE A 12 19.60 -3.81 -21.56
C PHE A 12 21.06 -4.24 -21.84
N ILE A 13 21.99 -3.91 -20.94
CA ILE A 13 23.39 -4.36 -21.06
C ILE A 13 23.47 -5.88 -21.02
N GLY A 14 22.76 -6.55 -20.11
CA GLY A 14 22.73 -8.01 -20.05
C GLY A 14 22.21 -8.67 -21.32
N CYS A 15 21.23 -8.06 -21.98
CA CYS A 15 20.73 -8.53 -23.29
C CYS A 15 21.79 -8.36 -24.40
N ILE A 16 22.47 -7.21 -24.48
CA ILE A 16 23.52 -6.97 -25.46
C ILE A 16 24.69 -7.94 -25.26
N GLN A 17 25.05 -8.27 -24.03
CA GLN A 17 26.11 -9.24 -23.71
C GLN A 17 25.82 -10.66 -24.21
N GLN A 18 24.58 -11.01 -24.54
CA GLN A 18 24.27 -12.31 -25.14
C GLN A 18 24.64 -12.41 -26.62
N ILE A 19 24.88 -11.27 -27.29
CA ILE A 19 25.22 -11.26 -28.74
C ILE A 19 26.63 -11.82 -28.95
N PRO A 20 26.80 -12.91 -29.73
CA PRO A 20 28.10 -13.48 -29.97
C PRO A 20 29.03 -12.49 -30.73
N GLY A 21 30.27 -12.35 -30.23
CA GLY A 21 31.27 -11.48 -30.87
C GLY A 21 31.23 -10.01 -30.52
N VAL A 22 30.23 -9.56 -29.72
CA VAL A 22 30.10 -8.18 -29.28
C VAL A 22 30.64 -8.01 -27.87
N SER A 23 30.40 -8.98 -26.99
CA SER A 23 30.79 -8.87 -25.58
C SER A 23 32.26 -9.22 -25.38
N PRO A 24 33.11 -8.27 -24.88
CA PRO A 24 34.48 -8.55 -24.47
C PRO A 24 34.52 -9.23 -23.08
N THR A 25 33.40 -9.30 -22.37
CA THR A 25 33.29 -9.89 -21.04
C THR A 25 32.41 -11.14 -21.06
N ASN A 26 32.38 -11.88 -19.93
CA ASN A 26 31.54 -13.06 -19.80
C ASN A 26 30.04 -12.64 -19.89
N ARG A 27 29.23 -13.45 -20.58
CA ARG A 27 27.79 -13.24 -20.81
C ARG A 27 26.98 -13.02 -19.51
N TRP A 28 27.44 -13.59 -18.42
CA TRP A 28 26.74 -13.57 -17.14
C TRP A 28 27.17 -12.44 -16.19
N THR A 29 28.21 -11.67 -16.55
CA THR A 29 28.83 -10.67 -15.67
C THR A 29 27.85 -9.61 -15.19
N THR A 30 26.87 -9.20 -16.00
CA THR A 30 25.86 -8.21 -15.61
C THR A 30 24.55 -8.86 -15.14
N LEU A 31 24.15 -9.99 -15.76
CA LEU A 31 22.88 -10.62 -15.42
C LEU A 31 22.86 -11.26 -14.02
N VAL A 32 23.97 -11.85 -13.57
CA VAL A 32 24.04 -12.47 -12.25
C VAL A 32 23.92 -11.43 -11.13
N PRO A 33 24.71 -10.33 -11.10
CA PRO A 33 24.52 -9.28 -10.12
C PRO A 33 23.12 -8.64 -10.17
N LEU A 34 22.59 -8.39 -11.35
CA LEU A 34 21.23 -7.88 -11.52
C LEU A 34 20.20 -8.85 -10.92
N GLY A 35 20.34 -10.15 -11.20
CA GLY A 35 19.47 -11.19 -10.64
C GLY A 35 19.49 -11.18 -9.11
N ILE A 36 20.68 -11.08 -8.50
CA ILE A 36 20.83 -11.00 -7.04
C ILE A 36 20.12 -9.75 -6.48
N VAL A 37 20.31 -8.58 -7.12
CA VAL A 37 19.64 -7.33 -6.70
C VAL A 37 18.13 -7.45 -6.78
N LEU A 38 17.61 -8.01 -7.86
CA LEU A 38 16.16 -8.21 -8.03
C LEU A 38 15.60 -9.20 -7.00
N LEU A 39 16.34 -10.27 -6.68
CA LEU A 39 15.95 -11.23 -5.64
C LEU A 39 15.91 -10.59 -4.24
N VAL A 40 16.93 -9.82 -3.87
CA VAL A 40 16.95 -9.11 -2.59
C VAL A 40 15.79 -8.12 -2.48
N ALA A 41 15.56 -7.35 -3.55
CA ALA A 41 14.45 -6.41 -3.58
C ALA A 41 13.07 -7.11 -3.53
N ALA A 42 12.93 -8.25 -4.22
CA ALA A 42 11.71 -9.04 -4.17
C ALA A 42 11.47 -9.63 -2.77
N ALA A 43 12.51 -10.17 -2.13
CA ALA A 43 12.43 -10.72 -0.78
C ALA A 43 11.97 -9.65 0.23
N LYS A 44 12.49 -8.42 0.09
CA LYS A 44 12.06 -7.28 0.91
C LYS A 44 10.57 -6.98 0.71
N GLU A 45 10.11 -6.83 -0.53
CA GLU A 45 8.72 -6.51 -0.82
C GLU A 45 7.77 -7.63 -0.34
N ILE A 46 8.16 -8.89 -0.53
CA ILE A 46 7.41 -10.04 -0.01
C ILE A 46 7.31 -9.99 1.52
N ALA A 47 8.40 -9.66 2.23
CA ALA A 47 8.38 -9.55 3.68
C ALA A 47 7.48 -8.40 4.18
N GLU A 48 7.49 -7.24 3.50
CA GLU A 48 6.59 -6.12 3.80
C GLU A 48 5.12 -6.48 3.53
N ASP A 49 4.83 -7.16 2.42
CA ASP A 49 3.47 -7.61 2.07
C ASP A 49 2.96 -8.71 3.01
N TRP A 50 3.85 -9.61 3.44
CA TRP A 50 3.50 -10.64 4.42
C TRP A 50 3.07 -10.05 5.76
N ARG A 51 3.80 -9.03 6.25
CA ARG A 51 3.44 -8.31 7.48
C ARG A 51 2.07 -7.63 7.36
N ARG A 52 1.79 -6.99 6.21
CA ARG A 52 0.47 -6.38 5.95
C ARG A 52 -0.62 -7.43 5.93
N TYR A 53 -0.40 -8.53 5.21
CA TYR A 53 -1.34 -9.64 5.13
C TYR A 53 -1.65 -10.22 6.51
N THR A 54 -0.64 -10.41 7.36
CA THR A 54 -0.83 -10.91 8.73
C THR A 54 -1.66 -9.92 9.57
N SER A 55 -1.37 -8.63 9.50
CA SER A 55 -2.14 -7.59 10.20
C SER A 55 -3.59 -7.53 9.72
N ASP A 56 -3.82 -7.66 8.41
CA ASP A 56 -5.17 -7.68 7.84
C ASP A 56 -5.93 -8.95 8.27
N MET A 57 -5.25 -10.09 8.34
CA MET A 57 -5.84 -11.34 8.84
C MET A 57 -6.23 -11.26 10.31
N GLU A 58 -5.38 -10.66 11.17
CA GLU A 58 -5.69 -10.44 12.58
C GLU A 58 -6.90 -9.53 12.76
N MET A 59 -6.98 -8.44 11.98
CA MET A 59 -8.12 -7.53 12.03
C MET A 59 -9.42 -8.22 11.58
N ASN A 60 -9.37 -8.97 10.49
CA ASN A 60 -10.53 -9.69 9.95
C ASN A 60 -10.96 -10.89 10.82
N ALA A 61 -10.06 -11.43 11.65
CA ALA A 61 -10.34 -12.51 12.59
C ALA A 61 -10.92 -12.03 13.94
N ARG A 62 -10.95 -10.70 14.20
CA ARG A 62 -11.59 -10.16 15.41
C ARG A 62 -13.02 -10.62 15.49
N LEU A 63 -13.44 -10.96 16.72
CA LEU A 63 -14.79 -11.45 16.97
C LEU A 63 -15.71 -10.30 17.38
N VAL A 64 -16.96 -10.37 16.93
CA VAL A 64 -18.05 -9.51 17.36
C VAL A 64 -19.28 -10.39 17.67
N PRO A 65 -20.00 -10.13 18.77
CA PRO A 65 -21.24 -10.82 19.06
C PRO A 65 -22.32 -10.44 18.04
N VAL A 66 -22.82 -11.42 17.29
CA VAL A 66 -23.93 -11.29 16.34
C VAL A 66 -25.16 -11.97 16.92
N LEU A 67 -26.30 -11.36 16.78
CA LEU A 67 -27.56 -11.92 17.26
C LEU A 67 -28.04 -13.01 16.29
N VAL A 68 -28.10 -14.24 16.80
CA VAL A 68 -28.65 -15.39 16.08
C VAL A 68 -29.79 -15.94 16.89
N HIS A 69 -31.02 -15.84 16.38
CA HIS A 69 -32.25 -16.07 17.12
C HIS A 69 -32.28 -15.14 18.36
N ASP A 70 -32.20 -15.67 19.56
CA ASP A 70 -32.27 -14.91 20.81
C ASP A 70 -30.92 -14.88 21.56
N THR A 71 -29.85 -15.37 20.95
CA THR A 71 -28.53 -15.52 21.57
C THR A 71 -27.43 -14.78 20.84
N TRP A 72 -26.45 -14.25 21.58
CA TRP A 72 -25.27 -13.62 21.03
C TRP A 72 -24.21 -14.68 20.71
N VAL A 73 -23.86 -14.82 19.44
CA VAL A 73 -22.86 -15.77 18.95
C VAL A 73 -21.65 -14.98 18.45
N PRO A 74 -20.43 -15.28 18.93
CA PRO A 74 -19.24 -14.62 18.42
C PRO A 74 -19.00 -15.02 16.95
N ARG A 75 -18.87 -14.04 16.08
CA ARG A 75 -18.59 -14.20 14.64
C ARG A 75 -17.40 -13.35 14.25
N ALA A 76 -16.54 -13.85 13.37
CA ALA A 76 -15.42 -13.07 12.87
C ALA A 76 -15.90 -11.90 11.99
N TRP A 77 -15.20 -10.78 12.02
CA TRP A 77 -15.55 -9.59 11.25
C TRP A 77 -15.72 -9.88 9.74
N ARG A 78 -14.90 -10.76 9.19
CA ARG A 78 -14.98 -11.19 7.78
C ARG A 78 -16.29 -11.90 7.43
N ASP A 79 -16.93 -12.49 8.42
CA ASP A 79 -18.13 -13.33 8.25
C ASP A 79 -19.43 -12.58 8.61
N VAL A 80 -19.33 -11.28 8.96
CA VAL A 80 -20.47 -10.40 9.24
C VAL A 80 -21.14 -10.02 7.93
N CYS A 81 -22.46 -10.19 7.88
CA CYS A 81 -23.28 -9.95 6.69
C CYS A 81 -24.23 -8.77 6.89
N VAL A 82 -24.66 -8.17 5.76
CA VAL A 82 -25.72 -7.15 5.77
C VAL A 82 -27.00 -7.75 6.34
N GLY A 83 -27.65 -7.02 7.25
CA GLY A 83 -28.84 -7.47 7.97
C GLY A 83 -28.54 -8.15 9.31
N ASP A 84 -27.27 -8.46 9.62
CA ASP A 84 -26.89 -8.94 10.95
C ASP A 84 -27.10 -7.83 11.98
N ILE A 85 -27.50 -8.21 13.19
CA ILE A 85 -27.52 -7.31 14.35
C ILE A 85 -26.31 -7.65 15.22
N VAL A 86 -25.47 -6.66 15.46
CA VAL A 86 -24.23 -6.81 16.21
C VAL A 86 -24.31 -6.05 17.55
N ARG A 87 -23.63 -6.59 18.56
CA ARG A 87 -23.41 -5.92 19.83
C ARG A 87 -21.96 -5.45 19.86
N VAL A 88 -21.76 -4.15 20.12
CA VAL A 88 -20.42 -3.57 20.27
C VAL A 88 -20.31 -3.05 21.70
N SER A 89 -19.20 -3.41 22.37
CA SER A 89 -18.91 -2.99 23.74
C SER A 89 -18.06 -1.72 23.78
N ARG A 90 -17.96 -1.10 24.96
CA ARG A 90 -17.09 0.07 25.16
C ARG A 90 -15.67 -0.23 24.69
N ASP A 91 -15.05 0.77 24.05
CA ASP A 91 -13.70 0.77 23.52
C ASP A 91 -13.45 -0.25 22.38
N GLU A 92 -14.52 -0.86 21.85
CA GLU A 92 -14.45 -1.69 20.64
C GLU A 92 -14.71 -0.87 19.37
N PHE A 93 -14.11 -1.33 18.28
CA PHE A 93 -14.31 -0.76 16.93
C PHE A 93 -15.51 -1.39 16.22
N PHE A 94 -16.18 -0.61 15.41
CA PHE A 94 -17.28 -1.12 14.58
C PHE A 94 -16.74 -1.99 13.44
N PRO A 95 -17.25 -3.24 13.27
CA PRO A 95 -16.79 -4.18 12.24
C PRO A 95 -17.23 -3.81 10.83
N ALA A 96 -18.31 -3.06 10.71
CA ALA A 96 -19.02 -2.73 9.49
C ALA A 96 -19.68 -1.37 9.64
N ASP A 97 -20.31 -0.83 8.60
CA ASP A 97 -21.19 0.33 8.74
C ASP A 97 -22.52 -0.14 9.31
N LEU A 98 -22.94 0.48 10.43
CA LEU A 98 -24.09 0.06 11.22
C LEU A 98 -25.09 1.20 11.34
N VAL A 99 -26.36 0.86 11.39
CA VAL A 99 -27.41 1.77 11.89
C VAL A 99 -27.64 1.47 13.36
N LEU A 100 -27.50 2.48 14.22
CA LEU A 100 -27.70 2.39 15.66
C LEU A 100 -29.17 2.08 15.96
N LEU A 101 -29.44 0.94 16.57
CA LEU A 101 -30.78 0.52 17.00
C LEU A 101 -31.06 0.94 18.44
N SER A 102 -30.11 0.68 19.35
CA SER A 102 -30.25 0.97 20.78
C SER A 102 -28.88 1.01 21.45
N SER A 103 -28.81 1.66 22.61
CA SER A 103 -27.61 1.67 23.45
C SER A 103 -27.98 1.51 24.92
N SER A 104 -26.96 1.36 25.77
CA SER A 104 -27.13 1.32 27.23
C SER A 104 -27.45 2.67 27.82
N GLU A 105 -27.24 3.77 27.10
CA GLU A 105 -27.51 5.12 27.57
C GLU A 105 -28.98 5.52 27.36
N PRO A 106 -29.48 6.42 28.17
CA PRO A 106 -30.84 6.95 28.00
C PRO A 106 -31.05 7.48 26.58
N GLU A 107 -32.27 7.33 26.06
CA GLU A 107 -32.66 7.78 24.71
C GLU A 107 -31.82 7.15 23.55
N GLY A 108 -31.08 6.08 23.84
CA GLY A 108 -30.23 5.42 22.80
C GLY A 108 -29.06 6.28 22.35
N LEU A 109 -28.51 7.10 23.23
CA LEU A 109 -27.33 7.92 22.94
C LEU A 109 -26.05 7.05 22.91
N ALA A 110 -25.12 7.37 22.04
CA ALA A 110 -23.80 6.79 21.99
C ALA A 110 -22.76 7.85 21.58
N TYR A 111 -21.60 7.81 22.21
CA TYR A 111 -20.48 8.69 21.89
C TYR A 111 -19.43 7.90 21.15
N VAL A 112 -19.07 8.37 19.97
CA VAL A 112 -18.22 7.67 19.02
C VAL A 112 -17.00 8.53 18.70
N GLU A 113 -15.84 7.91 18.75
CA GLU A 113 -14.59 8.50 18.30
C GLU A 113 -14.32 8.11 16.85
N THR A 114 -14.06 9.12 16.01
CA THR A 114 -13.77 8.96 14.58
C THR A 114 -12.34 9.35 14.23
N ALA A 115 -11.43 9.51 15.21
CA ALA A 115 -10.06 9.96 15.00
C ALA A 115 -9.30 9.15 13.94
N ASN A 116 -9.58 7.85 13.84
CA ASN A 116 -8.98 6.97 12.83
C ASN A 116 -9.50 7.21 11.40
N LEU A 117 -10.61 7.90 11.23
CA LEU A 117 -11.26 8.12 9.94
C LEU A 117 -11.00 9.53 9.39
N ASP A 118 -11.17 10.54 10.23
CA ASP A 118 -11.11 11.96 9.86
C ASP A 118 -10.08 12.78 10.65
N GLY A 119 -9.41 12.15 11.63
CA GLY A 119 -8.43 12.81 12.50
C GLY A 119 -9.05 13.66 13.61
N GLU A 120 -10.39 13.73 13.71
CA GLU A 120 -11.08 14.48 14.76
C GLU A 120 -11.11 13.69 16.07
N THR A 121 -10.51 14.26 17.12
CA THR A 121 -10.49 13.65 18.47
C THR A 121 -11.73 13.93 19.29
N ASN A 122 -12.58 14.87 18.87
CA ASN A 122 -13.82 15.17 19.52
C ASN A 122 -14.82 14.03 19.34
N LEU A 123 -15.48 13.64 20.43
CA LEU A 123 -16.51 12.61 20.39
C LEU A 123 -17.75 13.11 19.65
N LYS A 124 -18.20 12.31 18.68
CA LYS A 124 -19.45 12.56 17.94
C LYS A 124 -20.60 11.87 18.63
N VAL A 125 -21.68 12.59 18.84
CA VAL A 125 -22.90 12.03 19.43
C VAL A 125 -23.71 11.35 18.34
N LYS A 126 -24.12 10.12 18.59
CA LYS A 126 -25.03 9.34 17.77
C LYS A 126 -26.27 9.01 18.61
N GLN A 127 -27.44 8.97 17.97
CA GLN A 127 -28.70 8.74 18.65
C GLN A 127 -29.56 7.74 17.89
N ALA A 128 -30.05 6.73 18.60
CA ALA A 128 -31.00 5.77 18.05
C ALA A 128 -32.37 6.41 17.78
N LEU A 129 -33.14 5.81 16.90
CA LEU A 129 -34.52 6.25 16.67
C LEU A 129 -35.36 5.98 17.95
N PRO A 130 -36.31 6.87 18.29
CA PRO A 130 -37.17 6.68 19.45
C PRO A 130 -37.97 5.36 19.44
N ALA A 131 -38.23 4.82 18.26
CA ALA A 131 -38.91 3.54 18.08
C ALA A 131 -38.07 2.34 18.43
N THR A 132 -36.73 2.44 18.32
CA THR A 132 -35.79 1.32 18.56
C THR A 132 -34.99 1.50 19.84
N ALA A 133 -34.81 2.73 20.32
CA ALA A 133 -34.06 3.04 21.56
C ALA A 133 -34.49 2.21 22.79
N PRO A 134 -35.78 1.87 23.03
CA PRO A 134 -36.20 1.05 24.15
C PRO A 134 -35.80 -0.42 24.07
N LEU A 135 -35.27 -0.90 22.93
CA LEU A 135 -34.90 -2.31 22.70
C LEU A 135 -33.57 -2.63 23.41
N THR A 136 -33.56 -2.79 24.71
CA THR A 136 -32.32 -2.99 25.49
C THR A 136 -31.97 -4.47 25.75
N SER A 137 -32.87 -5.41 25.45
CA SER A 137 -32.61 -6.85 25.63
C SER A 137 -32.43 -7.59 24.31
N ALA A 138 -31.65 -8.69 24.34
CA ALA A 138 -31.46 -9.55 23.16
C ALA A 138 -32.80 -10.04 22.60
N ALA A 139 -33.73 -10.45 23.48
CA ALA A 139 -35.03 -10.92 23.07
C ALA A 139 -35.88 -9.84 22.39
N SER A 140 -35.84 -8.59 22.90
CA SER A 140 -36.58 -7.47 22.28
C SER A 140 -36.04 -7.13 20.91
N VAL A 141 -34.71 -7.19 20.71
CA VAL A 141 -34.07 -6.93 19.42
C VAL A 141 -34.30 -8.12 18.46
N ALA A 142 -34.26 -9.35 18.95
CA ALA A 142 -34.56 -10.54 18.14
C ALA A 142 -36.01 -10.59 17.63
N ALA A 143 -36.93 -10.03 18.41
CA ALA A 143 -38.33 -9.88 18.03
C ALA A 143 -38.57 -8.75 17.03
N LEU A 144 -37.61 -7.87 16.82
CA LEU A 144 -37.72 -6.74 15.88
C LEU A 144 -37.96 -7.28 14.47
N ARG A 145 -39.00 -6.77 13.83
CA ARG A 145 -39.30 -7.00 12.42
C ARG A 145 -39.43 -5.67 11.75
N GLY A 146 -38.94 -5.53 10.55
CA GLY A 146 -38.99 -4.30 9.80
C GLY A 146 -38.14 -4.37 8.54
N GLU A 147 -38.20 -3.31 7.78
CA GLU A 147 -37.42 -3.14 6.56
C GLU A 147 -36.68 -1.81 6.63
N LEU A 148 -35.38 -1.85 6.36
CA LEU A 148 -34.54 -0.68 6.20
C LEU A 148 -34.19 -0.52 4.72
N THR A 149 -34.72 0.53 4.11
CA THR A 149 -34.33 0.96 2.75
C THR A 149 -33.31 2.09 2.90
N CYS A 150 -32.14 1.97 2.29
CA CYS A 150 -31.10 3.00 2.35
C CYS A 150 -30.48 3.24 0.98
N GLU A 151 -29.70 4.30 0.88
CA GLU A 151 -28.91 4.64 -0.31
C GLU A 151 -27.98 3.50 -0.72
N ALA A 152 -27.55 3.49 -1.98
CA ALA A 152 -26.49 2.59 -2.44
C ALA A 152 -25.15 2.95 -1.79
N PRO A 153 -24.20 1.97 -1.67
CA PRO A 153 -22.85 2.24 -1.17
C PRO A 153 -22.19 3.42 -1.87
N ASN A 154 -21.69 4.37 -1.09
CA ASN A 154 -21.04 5.59 -1.58
C ASN A 154 -19.88 6.01 -0.67
N ASN A 155 -19.08 6.97 -1.13
CA ASN A 155 -17.90 7.47 -0.44
C ASN A 155 -18.15 8.66 0.51
N SER A 156 -19.38 9.11 0.70
CA SER A 156 -19.67 10.24 1.60
C SER A 156 -19.70 9.79 3.05
N LEU A 157 -18.76 10.27 3.88
CA LEU A 157 -18.66 9.94 5.31
C LEU A 157 -19.70 10.66 6.17
N TYR A 158 -20.23 11.78 5.70
CA TYR A 158 -21.07 12.68 6.52
C TYR A 158 -22.53 12.67 6.10
N THR A 159 -22.89 11.95 5.06
CA THR A 159 -24.28 11.83 4.60
C THR A 159 -24.73 10.38 4.66
N PHE A 160 -25.99 10.18 4.96
CA PHE A 160 -26.66 8.88 4.90
C PHE A 160 -28.16 9.13 4.81
N ASP A 161 -28.80 8.53 3.82
CA ASP A 161 -30.23 8.62 3.62
C ASP A 161 -30.85 7.22 3.64
N GLY A 162 -31.75 7.00 4.60
CA GLY A 162 -32.46 5.75 4.72
C GLY A 162 -33.85 5.94 5.32
N THR A 163 -34.66 4.91 5.25
CA THR A 163 -36.00 4.86 5.83
C THR A 163 -36.18 3.52 6.52
N LEU A 164 -36.46 3.56 7.82
CA LEU A 164 -36.82 2.38 8.61
C LEU A 164 -38.34 2.26 8.71
N GLN A 165 -38.86 1.14 8.26
CA GLN A 165 -40.28 0.81 8.34
C GLN A 165 -40.48 -0.33 9.35
N LEU A 166 -41.18 -0.04 10.44
CA LEU A 166 -41.53 -1.02 11.47
C LEU A 166 -43.05 -1.31 11.42
N PRO A 167 -43.47 -2.54 11.69
CA PRO A 167 -44.89 -2.87 11.78
C PRO A 167 -45.61 -2.03 12.83
N GLY A 168 -46.70 -1.42 12.42
CA GLY A 168 -47.49 -0.57 13.33
C GLY A 168 -46.96 0.85 13.58
N HIS A 169 -45.85 1.23 12.94
CA HIS A 169 -45.28 2.57 13.00
C HIS A 169 -45.22 3.20 11.59
N PRO A 170 -45.36 4.52 11.46
CA PRO A 170 -45.09 5.21 10.19
C PRO A 170 -43.61 5.08 9.83
N PRO A 171 -43.25 5.08 8.53
CA PRO A 171 -41.86 5.10 8.08
C PRO A 171 -41.08 6.26 8.75
N ARG A 172 -39.89 5.96 9.26
CA ARG A 172 -39.01 6.94 9.94
C ARG A 172 -37.73 7.13 9.13
N PRO A 173 -37.33 8.39 8.89
CA PRO A 173 -36.05 8.66 8.24
C PRO A 173 -34.89 8.24 9.17
N VAL A 174 -33.85 7.68 8.56
CA VAL A 174 -32.58 7.33 9.17
C VAL A 174 -31.50 8.17 8.50
N GLY A 175 -30.78 8.92 9.30
CA GLY A 175 -29.77 9.86 8.79
C GLY A 175 -28.37 9.60 9.33
N PRO A 176 -27.45 10.56 9.13
CA PRO A 176 -26.06 10.46 9.62
C PRO A 176 -25.96 10.28 11.12
N ASP A 177 -26.93 10.78 11.91
CA ASP A 177 -26.94 10.67 13.37
C ASP A 177 -27.13 9.24 13.87
N GLN A 178 -27.72 8.39 13.04
CA GLN A 178 -27.90 6.96 13.32
C GLN A 178 -26.79 6.11 12.74
N LEU A 179 -26.00 6.64 11.80
CA LEU A 179 -24.96 5.86 11.13
C LEU A 179 -23.68 5.80 11.97
N LEU A 180 -23.17 4.59 12.17
CA LEU A 180 -21.89 4.26 12.79
C LEU A 180 -20.96 3.72 11.70
N LEU A 181 -19.85 4.37 11.48
CA LEU A 181 -18.91 4.01 10.40
C LEU A 181 -17.95 2.92 10.86
N ARG A 182 -17.62 1.98 9.97
CA ARG A 182 -16.59 0.97 10.19
C ARG A 182 -15.27 1.63 10.60
N GLY A 183 -14.64 1.08 11.67
CA GLY A 183 -13.36 1.58 12.18
C GLY A 183 -13.45 2.77 13.13
N ALA A 184 -14.64 3.33 13.33
CA ALA A 184 -14.88 4.22 14.48
C ALA A 184 -15.03 3.40 15.77
N GLN A 185 -14.85 4.02 16.92
CA GLN A 185 -14.77 3.36 18.22
C GLN A 185 -15.88 3.87 19.17
N LEU A 186 -16.53 2.94 19.88
CA LEU A 186 -17.49 3.29 20.93
C LEU A 186 -16.75 3.73 22.20
N ARG A 187 -17.09 4.92 22.77
CA ARG A 187 -16.35 5.45 23.92
C ARG A 187 -17.14 5.50 25.23
N ASN A 188 -18.33 6.02 25.23
CA ASN A 188 -19.03 6.31 26.51
C ASN A 188 -20.05 5.25 26.90
N ALA A 189 -20.74 4.62 25.97
CA ALA A 189 -21.76 3.62 26.29
C ALA A 189 -21.12 2.25 26.61
N PRO A 190 -21.53 1.54 27.67
CA PRO A 190 -21.11 0.17 27.95
C PRO A 190 -21.34 -0.80 26.80
N TRP A 191 -22.44 -0.65 26.06
CA TRP A 191 -22.74 -1.43 24.85
C TRP A 191 -23.72 -0.66 23.95
N LEU A 192 -23.75 -1.05 22.69
CA LEU A 192 -24.80 -0.68 21.74
C LEU A 192 -25.17 -1.86 20.83
N TYR A 193 -26.34 -1.78 20.22
CA TYR A 193 -26.81 -2.67 19.17
C TYR A 193 -26.88 -1.91 17.85
N GLY A 194 -26.29 -2.49 16.81
CA GLY A 194 -26.28 -1.95 15.46
C GLY A 194 -26.75 -2.94 14.41
N LEU A 195 -27.54 -2.48 13.47
CA LEU A 195 -27.93 -3.23 12.29
C LEU A 195 -26.88 -2.99 11.19
N VAL A 196 -26.32 -4.04 10.66
CA VAL A 196 -25.29 -3.98 9.59
C VAL A 196 -25.95 -3.56 8.28
N VAL A 197 -25.46 -2.47 7.68
CA VAL A 197 -25.96 -1.93 6.40
C VAL A 197 -24.97 -2.10 5.26
N PHE A 198 -23.68 -1.87 5.49
CA PHE A 198 -22.63 -2.09 4.49
C PHE A 198 -21.49 -2.89 5.11
N THR A 199 -20.93 -3.85 4.34
CA THR A 199 -19.81 -4.70 4.77
C THR A 199 -18.68 -4.67 3.74
N GLY A 200 -17.48 -5.09 4.14
CA GLY A 200 -16.35 -5.24 3.24
C GLY A 200 -16.04 -3.98 2.43
N ASN A 201 -15.96 -4.14 1.12
CA ASN A 201 -15.63 -3.04 0.19
C ASN A 201 -16.76 -2.01 0.02
N ASP A 202 -17.98 -2.34 0.43
CA ASP A 202 -19.14 -1.45 0.31
C ASP A 202 -19.22 -0.46 1.48
N THR A 203 -18.40 -0.64 2.53
CA THR A 203 -18.33 0.32 3.63
C THR A 203 -17.84 1.68 3.15
N LYS A 204 -18.39 2.76 3.70
CA LYS A 204 -18.03 4.14 3.33
C LYS A 204 -16.53 4.41 3.48
N LEU A 205 -15.87 3.80 4.47
CA LEU A 205 -14.43 3.87 4.65
C LEU A 205 -13.66 3.32 3.44
N LEU A 206 -14.01 2.13 2.96
CA LEU A 206 -13.31 1.50 1.84
C LEU A 206 -13.69 2.11 0.50
N GLN A 207 -14.90 2.63 0.33
CA GLN A 207 -15.29 3.43 -0.83
C GLN A 207 -14.49 4.75 -0.93
N ASN A 208 -14.07 5.30 0.22
CA ASN A 208 -13.15 6.46 0.30
C ASN A 208 -11.68 6.08 0.09
N ALA A 209 -11.32 4.80 0.24
CA ALA A 209 -9.96 4.34 0.03
C ALA A 209 -9.60 4.42 -1.46
N THR A 210 -9.20 5.60 -1.91
CA THR A 210 -8.66 5.79 -3.26
C THR A 210 -7.38 4.97 -3.42
N LYS A 211 -7.18 4.37 -4.62
CA LYS A 211 -5.90 3.75 -4.97
C LYS A 211 -4.81 4.80 -4.82
N THR A 212 -4.04 4.72 -3.74
CA THR A 212 -2.93 5.63 -3.51
C THR A 212 -1.91 5.46 -4.62
N PRO A 213 -1.54 6.52 -5.36
CA PRO A 213 -0.47 6.42 -6.34
C PRO A 213 0.83 6.03 -5.63
N ILE A 214 1.66 5.25 -6.32
CA ILE A 214 2.98 4.88 -5.80
C ILE A 214 3.78 6.18 -5.62
N LYS A 215 3.96 6.60 -4.37
CA LYS A 215 4.77 7.78 -4.05
C LYS A 215 6.24 7.45 -4.32
N ARG A 216 6.89 8.29 -5.12
CA ARG A 216 8.34 8.25 -5.35
C ARG A 216 8.97 9.39 -4.58
N THR A 217 10.02 9.11 -3.81
CA THR A 217 10.76 10.10 -3.06
C THR A 217 11.47 11.08 -4.00
N ARG A 218 11.79 12.28 -3.51
CA ARG A 218 12.58 13.26 -4.28
C ARG A 218 13.95 12.71 -4.64
N VAL A 219 14.57 11.98 -3.71
CA VAL A 219 15.88 11.32 -3.92
C VAL A 219 15.79 10.30 -5.05
N GLU A 220 14.77 9.46 -5.08
CA GLU A 220 14.58 8.47 -6.15
C GLU A 220 14.41 9.12 -7.54
N LYS A 221 13.64 10.21 -7.62
CA LYS A 221 13.49 10.99 -8.86
C LYS A 221 14.83 11.60 -9.31
N HIS A 222 15.59 12.14 -8.36
CA HIS A 222 16.90 12.74 -8.66
C HIS A 222 17.91 11.69 -9.12
N VAL A 223 17.97 10.54 -8.46
CA VAL A 223 18.81 9.40 -8.87
C VAL A 223 18.45 8.93 -10.27
N ASN A 224 17.17 8.79 -10.60
CA ASN A 224 16.75 8.41 -11.96
C ASN A 224 17.18 9.44 -13.01
N SER A 225 17.14 10.74 -12.70
CA SER A 225 17.63 11.80 -13.57
C SER A 225 19.16 11.72 -13.78
N LEU A 226 19.92 11.47 -12.72
CA LEU A 226 21.36 11.26 -12.79
C LEU A 226 21.73 10.04 -13.64
N ILE A 227 21.02 8.92 -13.46
CA ILE A 227 21.23 7.71 -14.27
C ILE A 227 21.00 7.99 -15.76
N LEU A 228 19.95 8.76 -16.09
CA LEU A 228 19.68 9.16 -17.47
C LEU A 228 20.82 10.01 -18.05
N SER A 229 21.34 10.97 -17.28
CA SER A 229 22.49 11.80 -17.73
C SER A 229 23.77 10.98 -17.91
N LEU A 230 24.04 10.01 -17.02
CA LEU A 230 25.15 9.09 -17.14
C LEU A 230 25.00 8.18 -18.37
N PHE A 231 23.77 7.76 -18.68
CA PHE A 231 23.50 6.96 -19.88
C PHE A 231 23.79 7.77 -21.15
N VAL A 232 23.38 9.03 -21.22
CA VAL A 232 23.72 9.92 -22.36
C VAL A 232 25.24 10.10 -22.49
N LEU A 233 25.94 10.32 -21.38
CA LEU A 233 27.39 10.41 -21.35
C LEU A 233 28.04 9.10 -21.85
N LEU A 234 27.56 7.96 -21.40
CA LEU A 234 28.04 6.65 -21.82
C LEU A 234 27.90 6.45 -23.35
N LEU A 235 26.72 6.82 -23.89
CA LEU A 235 26.51 6.76 -25.34
C LEU A 235 27.49 7.67 -26.13
N ALA A 236 27.69 8.91 -25.63
CA ALA A 236 28.63 9.83 -26.25
C ALA A 236 30.07 9.29 -26.24
N LEU A 237 30.53 8.77 -25.10
CA LEU A 237 31.86 8.15 -24.99
C LEU A 237 32.00 6.91 -25.87
N SER A 238 30.96 6.07 -25.95
CA SER A 238 30.98 4.87 -26.81
C SER A 238 31.07 5.23 -28.29
N LEU A 239 30.38 6.27 -28.74
CA LEU A 239 30.45 6.76 -30.11
C LEU A 239 31.83 7.34 -30.42
N ILE A 240 32.37 8.21 -29.55
CA ILE A 240 33.71 8.79 -29.70
C ILE A 240 34.76 7.67 -29.76
N SER A 241 34.71 6.70 -28.87
CA SER A 241 35.66 5.59 -28.84
C SER A 241 35.53 4.70 -30.07
N SER A 242 34.30 4.47 -30.57
CA SER A 242 34.07 3.69 -31.78
C SER A 242 34.63 4.39 -33.04
N ILE A 243 34.43 5.71 -33.17
CA ILE A 243 35.01 6.52 -34.25
C ILE A 243 36.53 6.48 -34.14
N GLY A 244 37.12 6.69 -32.97
CA GLY A 244 38.55 6.61 -32.76
C GLY A 244 39.12 5.26 -33.10
N SER A 245 38.43 4.17 -32.78
CA SER A 245 38.80 2.80 -33.14
C SER A 245 38.84 2.61 -34.66
N GLN A 246 37.86 3.13 -35.39
CA GLN A 246 37.84 3.03 -36.87
C GLN A 246 39.00 3.82 -37.53
N ILE A 247 39.30 5.02 -37.04
CA ILE A 247 40.43 5.84 -37.51
C ILE A 247 41.76 5.09 -37.26
N TYR A 248 41.91 4.56 -36.03
CA TYR A 248 43.11 3.80 -35.67
C TYR A 248 43.31 2.55 -36.56
N LEU A 249 42.25 1.78 -36.82
CA LEU A 249 42.28 0.61 -37.68
C LEU A 249 42.64 0.97 -39.13
N GLY A 250 42.13 2.09 -39.64
CA GLY A 250 42.49 2.59 -40.98
C GLY A 250 43.97 2.99 -41.11
N SER A 251 44.66 3.27 -40.01
CA SER A 251 46.07 3.65 -39.96
C SER A 251 46.99 2.52 -39.46
N ALA A 252 46.42 1.34 -39.15
CA ALA A 252 47.14 0.24 -38.51
C ALA A 252 48.13 -0.45 -39.45
N PRO A 253 49.30 -0.90 -38.96
CA PRO A 253 50.28 -1.63 -39.78
C PRO A 253 49.73 -2.97 -40.33
N ALA A 254 50.19 -3.39 -41.52
CA ALA A 254 49.67 -4.57 -42.19
C ALA A 254 49.73 -5.89 -41.41
N TYR A 255 50.65 -6.02 -40.43
CA TYR A 255 50.75 -7.20 -39.57
C TYR A 255 49.62 -7.30 -38.52
N LEU A 256 48.97 -6.20 -38.20
CA LEU A 256 47.79 -6.17 -37.33
C LEU A 256 46.49 -6.46 -38.13
N MET A 257 46.49 -6.24 -39.43
CA MET A 257 45.34 -6.42 -40.30
C MET A 257 45.02 -7.88 -40.66
N THR A 258 45.95 -8.80 -40.47
CA THR A 258 45.79 -10.23 -40.78
C THR A 258 44.77 -10.96 -39.91
N GLN A 259 44.33 -10.35 -38.79
CA GLN A 259 43.28 -10.89 -37.93
C GLN A 259 41.94 -10.12 -38.04
N LEU A 260 41.87 -9.08 -38.88
CA LEU A 260 40.67 -8.27 -39.02
C LEU A 260 39.71 -8.92 -40.04
N ASP A 261 38.57 -9.24 -39.52
CA ASP A 261 37.42 -9.86 -40.22
C ASP A 261 36.99 -9.01 -41.43
N THR A 262 36.73 -9.62 -42.55
CA THR A 262 36.26 -9.01 -43.82
C THR A 262 34.78 -8.54 -43.75
N ARG A 263 34.25 -8.22 -42.56
CA ARG A 263 32.88 -7.78 -42.39
C ARG A 263 32.69 -6.37 -42.95
N SER A 264 31.45 -6.04 -43.37
CA SER A 264 31.15 -4.70 -43.87
C SER A 264 31.43 -3.64 -42.78
N GLY A 265 32.07 -2.51 -43.16
CA GLY A 265 32.48 -1.46 -42.21
C GLY A 265 31.33 -0.93 -41.30
N ALA A 266 30.09 -0.88 -41.81
CA ALA A 266 28.95 -0.47 -41.06
C ALA A 266 28.61 -1.46 -39.91
N ARG A 267 28.66 -2.77 -40.15
CA ARG A 267 28.42 -3.79 -39.13
C ARG A 267 29.51 -3.75 -38.06
N GLN A 268 30.76 -3.63 -38.47
CA GLN A 268 31.90 -3.53 -37.56
C GLN A 268 31.79 -2.28 -36.66
N PHE A 269 31.33 -1.15 -37.22
CA PHE A 269 31.08 0.06 -36.43
C PHE A 269 30.00 -0.16 -35.35
N VAL A 270 28.86 -0.76 -35.71
CA VAL A 270 27.79 -1.05 -34.77
C VAL A 270 28.26 -2.03 -33.68
N GLU A 271 28.95 -3.11 -34.03
CA GLU A 271 29.54 -4.06 -33.10
C GLU A 271 30.53 -3.37 -32.14
N SER A 272 31.37 -2.43 -32.64
CA SER A 272 32.28 -1.62 -31.84
C SER A 272 31.55 -0.72 -30.86
N VAL A 273 30.49 0.00 -31.27
CA VAL A 273 29.67 0.83 -30.38
C VAL A 273 29.08 -0.01 -29.25
N LEU A 274 28.50 -1.17 -29.57
CA LEU A 274 27.93 -2.07 -28.56
C LEU A 274 29.00 -2.58 -27.58
N THR A 275 30.19 -2.91 -28.10
CA THR A 275 31.33 -3.33 -27.26
C THR A 275 31.75 -2.23 -26.28
N PHE A 276 31.87 -0.96 -26.75
CA PHE A 276 32.20 0.15 -25.87
C PHE A 276 31.09 0.46 -24.85
N ILE A 277 29.80 0.31 -25.22
CA ILE A 277 28.67 0.40 -24.26
C ILE A 277 28.85 -0.63 -23.16
N ILE A 278 29.24 -1.86 -23.47
CA ILE A 278 29.50 -2.90 -22.46
C ILE A 278 30.72 -2.54 -21.61
N LEU A 279 31.80 -2.05 -22.18
CA LEU A 279 33.02 -1.68 -21.46
C LEU A 279 32.77 -0.52 -20.47
N TYR A 280 31.96 0.46 -20.86
CA TYR A 280 31.65 1.63 -20.04
C TYR A 280 30.48 1.43 -19.09
N ASN A 281 29.88 0.24 -19.00
CA ASN A 281 28.73 -0.02 -18.13
C ASN A 281 29.01 0.28 -16.66
N SER A 282 30.28 0.20 -16.21
CA SER A 282 30.72 0.51 -14.84
C SER A 282 30.57 1.99 -14.45
N LEU A 283 30.32 2.90 -15.41
CA LEU A 283 29.97 4.28 -15.12
C LEU A 283 28.67 4.41 -14.29
N ILE A 284 27.77 3.45 -14.43
CA ILE A 284 26.56 3.37 -13.60
C ILE A 284 26.80 2.33 -12.52
N PRO A 285 27.03 2.76 -11.24
CA PRO A 285 27.40 1.84 -10.18
C PRO A 285 26.16 1.10 -9.65
N ILE A 286 26.04 -0.20 -9.94
CA ILE A 286 24.98 -1.06 -9.42
C ILE A 286 25.05 -1.15 -7.89
N SER A 287 26.25 -1.12 -7.31
CA SER A 287 26.50 -1.20 -5.87
C SER A 287 25.88 -0.02 -5.11
N LEU A 288 25.88 1.18 -5.69
CA LEU A 288 25.26 2.36 -5.07
C LEU A 288 23.76 2.16 -4.87
N ILE A 289 23.08 1.59 -5.86
CA ILE A 289 21.62 1.37 -5.82
C ILE A 289 21.28 0.33 -4.76
N VAL A 290 22.07 -0.74 -4.68
CA VAL A 290 21.90 -1.80 -3.67
C VAL A 290 22.14 -1.24 -2.26
N SER A 291 23.22 -0.47 -2.07
CA SER A 291 23.52 0.11 -0.76
C SER A 291 22.44 1.09 -0.31
N MET A 292 21.86 1.89 -1.20
CA MET A 292 20.73 2.75 -0.89
C MET A 292 19.50 1.94 -0.39
N ASP A 293 19.15 0.84 -1.07
CA ASP A 293 18.03 0.00 -0.64
C ASP A 293 18.29 -0.66 0.73
N VAL A 294 19.54 -1.07 1.01
CA VAL A 294 19.94 -1.62 2.31
C VAL A 294 19.88 -0.56 3.41
N VAL A 295 20.39 0.66 3.15
CA VAL A 295 20.35 1.77 4.12
C VAL A 295 18.90 2.13 4.46
N LYS A 296 17.97 2.16 3.48
CA LYS A 296 16.54 2.40 3.74
C LYS A 296 15.94 1.36 4.69
N LEU A 297 16.31 0.09 4.54
CA LEU A 297 15.88 -0.96 5.45
C LEU A 297 16.42 -0.77 6.87
N GLN A 298 17.70 -0.40 7.00
CA GLN A 298 18.31 -0.14 8.29
C GLN A 298 17.64 1.04 9.00
N LEU A 299 17.39 2.14 8.27
CA LEU A 299 16.69 3.31 8.81
C LEU A 299 15.27 2.97 9.27
N ALA A 300 14.53 2.18 8.49
CA ALA A 300 13.19 1.72 8.89
C ALA A 300 13.23 0.88 10.17
N ASN A 301 14.24 0.02 10.33
CA ASN A 301 14.42 -0.77 11.55
C ASN A 301 14.83 0.10 12.75
N LEU A 302 15.66 1.12 12.54
CA LEU A 302 16.02 2.08 13.60
C LEU A 302 14.79 2.81 14.10
N ILE A 303 13.93 3.34 13.21
CA ILE A 303 12.67 4.01 13.58
C ILE A 303 11.77 3.08 14.39
N ASN A 304 11.63 1.81 13.96
CA ASN A 304 10.78 0.84 14.67
C ASN A 304 11.32 0.47 16.06
N SER A 305 12.62 0.67 16.30
CA SER A 305 13.28 0.35 17.56
C SER A 305 13.58 1.57 18.42
N ASP A 306 13.16 2.76 17.99
CA ASP A 306 13.42 4.02 18.66
C ASP A 306 12.51 4.19 19.87
N LEU A 307 13.11 4.30 21.06
CA LEU A 307 12.38 4.50 22.31
C LEU A 307 11.84 5.93 22.47
N ASP A 308 12.44 6.91 21.82
CA ASP A 308 11.96 8.30 21.85
C ASP A 308 10.64 8.45 21.10
N LEU A 309 10.37 7.53 20.15
CA LEU A 309 9.12 7.47 19.37
C LEU A 309 8.11 6.49 19.95
N TYR A 310 8.38 5.87 21.09
CA TYR A 310 7.49 4.94 21.77
C TYR A 310 6.47 5.68 22.64
N TYR A 311 5.18 5.38 22.44
CA TYR A 311 4.09 5.96 23.22
C TYR A 311 3.68 5.02 24.37
N GLU A 312 4.28 5.24 25.55
CA GLU A 312 4.12 4.42 26.75
C GLU A 312 2.65 4.25 27.22
N PRO A 313 1.76 5.31 27.22
CA PRO A 313 0.40 5.17 27.74
C PRO A 313 -0.48 4.16 27.02
N GLN A 314 -0.17 3.84 25.75
CA GLN A 314 -0.92 2.89 24.93
C GLN A 314 -0.08 1.69 24.47
N ASP A 315 1.14 1.54 25.02
CA ASP A 315 2.09 0.49 24.61
C ASP A 315 2.24 0.43 23.07
N THR A 316 2.42 1.61 22.45
CA THR A 316 2.42 1.72 20.99
C THR A 316 3.80 2.09 20.49
N PRO A 317 4.56 1.16 19.86
CA PRO A 317 5.84 1.46 19.23
C PRO A 317 5.66 2.22 17.91
N ALA A 318 6.70 2.95 17.49
CA ALA A 318 6.76 3.51 16.16
C ALA A 318 6.74 2.39 15.11
N LEU A 319 5.97 2.56 14.05
CA LEU A 319 5.85 1.57 12.98
C LEU A 319 6.12 2.19 11.61
N CYS A 320 7.29 1.92 11.07
CA CYS A 320 7.61 2.25 9.69
C CYS A 320 7.01 1.21 8.73
N ARG A 321 5.88 1.54 8.12
CA ARG A 321 5.17 0.63 7.21
C ARG A 321 5.79 0.51 5.82
N ARG A 322 6.59 1.50 5.40
CA ARG A 322 7.28 1.54 4.11
C ARG A 322 8.66 2.18 4.26
N SER A 323 9.69 1.40 4.07
CA SER A 323 11.09 1.87 4.16
C SER A 323 11.44 2.96 3.13
N ASN A 324 10.73 3.03 2.00
CA ASN A 324 10.99 4.05 0.98
C ASN A 324 10.58 5.47 1.40
N LEU A 325 9.65 5.63 2.36
CA LEU A 325 9.18 6.95 2.81
C LEU A 325 10.06 7.58 3.90
N VAL A 326 11.01 6.84 4.46
CA VAL A 326 11.91 7.34 5.51
C VAL A 326 12.71 8.55 5.04
N GLU A 327 13.10 8.56 3.75
CA GLU A 327 13.83 9.68 3.16
C GLU A 327 13.00 10.98 3.10
N ASP A 328 11.69 10.87 2.93
CA ASP A 328 10.81 12.05 2.88
C ASP A 328 10.64 12.68 4.27
N LEU A 329 10.74 11.89 5.36
CA LEU A 329 10.71 12.41 6.74
C LEU A 329 11.88 13.35 7.02
N GLY A 330 13.06 13.07 6.48
CA GLY A 330 14.24 13.93 6.62
C GLY A 330 14.21 15.20 5.76
N GLN A 331 13.15 15.44 4.98
CA GLN A 331 12.97 16.60 4.12
C GLN A 331 11.82 17.53 4.57
N ILE A 332 11.27 17.27 5.75
CA ILE A 332 10.25 18.12 6.38
C ILE A 332 10.99 19.17 7.20
N ASP A 333 10.84 20.44 6.82
CA ASP A 333 11.39 21.60 7.53
C ASP A 333 10.47 22.04 8.68
#